data_c2c5452c7b56e4348ac4426ef2e588f1
#
_entry.id   c2c5452c7b56e4348ac4426ef2e588f1
#
_cell.length_a   1.000
_cell.length_b   1.000
_cell.length_c   1.000
_cell.angle_alpha   90.00
_cell.angle_beta   90.00
_cell.angle_gamma   90.00
#
_symmetry.space_group_name_H-M   'P 1'
#
loop_
_entity.id
_entity.type
_entity.pdbx_description
1 polymer ?
#
loop_
_entity_poly.entity_id
_entity_poly.type
_entity_poly.pdbx_seq_one_letter_code
_entity_poly.pdbx_strand_id
1 'polypeptide(L)'
;IQCEIAKRRCSGFYCMDSFYKRNRAFSIYSKEENIQYMMFECGGCCGKEISSLLGHLSRKLKEEDIIKKEETVIHLASCMVTDNHHYDRCPHIDYIKNIIKKQGYRNVIEGTLLAKVSEKKRELGIYKKY
;
A
#
# COMPACT_ATOMS: atom_id res chain seq x y z
N ILE A 1 -1.51 -2.30 -1.19
CA ILE A 1 -2.50 -1.84 -2.20
C ILE A 1 -1.88 -0.75 -3.03
N GLN A 2 -1.97 -0.84 -4.37
CA GLN A 2 -1.41 0.11 -5.33
C GLN A 2 -2.52 0.86 -6.09
N CYS A 3 -2.16 2.04 -6.62
CA CYS A 3 -3.05 2.81 -7.48
C CYS A 3 -3.21 2.12 -8.84
N GLU A 4 -4.43 1.79 -9.23
CA GLU A 4 -4.78 1.22 -10.54
C GLU A 4 -4.24 2.07 -11.71
N ILE A 5 -4.39 3.40 -11.63
CA ILE A 5 -3.94 4.29 -12.69
C ILE A 5 -2.41 4.32 -12.78
N ALA A 6 -1.71 4.32 -11.64
CA ALA A 6 -0.25 4.27 -11.61
C ALA A 6 0.27 2.93 -12.15
N LYS A 7 -0.42 1.82 -11.90
CA LYS A 7 -0.04 0.48 -12.37
C LYS A 7 -0.01 0.36 -13.89
N ARG A 8 -0.77 1.12 -14.60
CA ARG A 8 -0.69 1.15 -16.08
C ARG A 8 0.69 1.53 -16.63
N ARG A 9 1.54 2.16 -15.79
CA ARG A 9 2.89 2.61 -16.14
C ARG A 9 3.97 2.13 -15.17
N CYS A 10 3.59 1.44 -14.10
CA CYS A 10 4.49 1.02 -13.03
C CYS A 10 4.31 -0.46 -12.74
N SER A 11 5.35 -1.25 -12.94
CA SER A 11 5.33 -2.69 -12.63
C SER A 11 5.20 -3.00 -11.13
N GLY A 12 5.45 -2.02 -10.25
CA GLY A 12 5.54 -2.24 -8.81
C GLY A 12 6.86 -2.83 -8.35
N PHE A 13 7.82 -3.03 -9.24
CA PHE A 13 9.11 -3.65 -8.93
C PHE A 13 9.80 -3.03 -7.72
N TYR A 14 9.94 -1.71 -7.68
CA TYR A 14 10.63 -1.04 -6.57
C TYR A 14 9.88 -1.12 -5.23
N CYS A 15 8.55 -1.23 -5.25
CA CYS A 15 7.79 -1.46 -4.02
C CYS A 15 8.11 -2.85 -3.46
N MET A 16 8.12 -3.87 -4.32
CA MET A 16 8.48 -5.24 -3.95
C MET A 16 9.96 -5.34 -3.53
N ASP A 17 10.87 -4.71 -4.26
CA ASP A 17 12.30 -4.66 -3.91
C ASP A 17 12.54 -3.98 -2.54
N SER A 18 11.80 -2.90 -2.25
CA SER A 18 11.84 -2.23 -0.94
C SER A 18 11.35 -3.15 0.19
N PHE A 19 10.31 -3.95 -0.06
CA PHE A 19 9.84 -4.96 0.88
C PHE A 19 10.91 -6.04 1.09
N TYR A 20 11.45 -6.60 0.01
CA TYR A 20 12.48 -7.64 0.08
C TYR A 20 13.72 -7.17 0.85
N LYS A 21 14.16 -5.93 0.63
CA LYS A 21 15.30 -5.31 1.31
C LYS A 21 14.99 -4.81 2.72
N ARG A 22 13.73 -4.84 3.17
CA ARG A 22 13.28 -4.25 4.44
C ARG A 22 13.77 -2.81 4.60
N ASN A 23 13.50 -1.99 3.60
CA ASN A 23 13.87 -0.57 3.63
C ASN A 23 12.67 0.35 3.37
N ARG A 24 12.85 1.66 3.43
CA ARG A 24 11.81 2.68 3.25
C ARG A 24 10.68 2.46 4.25
N ALA A 25 9.42 2.38 3.77
CA ALA A 25 8.28 2.12 4.64
C ALA A 25 8.26 0.69 5.23
N PHE A 26 9.08 -0.20 4.70
CA PHE A 26 9.20 -1.58 5.17
C PHE A 26 10.36 -1.80 6.16
N SER A 27 11.08 -0.73 6.55
CA SER A 27 12.16 -0.79 7.55
C SER A 27 11.69 -1.13 8.97
N ILE A 28 10.40 -1.08 9.19
CA ILE A 28 9.75 -1.49 10.46
C ILE A 28 9.73 -3.01 10.68
N TYR A 29 9.96 -3.78 9.61
CA TYR A 29 9.98 -5.26 9.68
C TYR A 29 11.41 -5.76 9.80
N SER A 30 11.63 -6.73 10.69
CA SER A 30 12.90 -7.43 10.77
C SER A 30 13.14 -8.30 9.53
N LYS A 31 14.41 -8.53 9.19
CA LYS A 31 14.79 -9.44 8.10
C LYS A 31 14.59 -10.89 8.46
N GLU A 32 14.59 -11.20 9.75
CA GLU A 32 14.38 -12.54 10.30
C GLU A 32 12.89 -12.92 10.37
N GLU A 33 11.98 -11.94 10.26
CA GLU A 33 10.55 -12.22 10.25
C GLU A 33 10.13 -12.92 8.95
N ASN A 34 9.45 -14.04 9.08
CA ASN A 34 8.83 -14.72 7.95
C ASN A 34 7.51 -14.03 7.59
N ILE A 35 7.55 -13.15 6.60
CA ILE A 35 6.41 -12.33 6.18
C ILE A 35 5.99 -12.74 4.77
N GLN A 36 4.73 -13.11 4.61
CA GLN A 36 4.11 -13.27 3.30
C GLN A 36 3.75 -11.90 2.72
N TYR A 37 4.05 -11.70 1.44
CA TYR A 37 3.78 -10.46 0.75
C TYR A 37 2.82 -10.68 -0.42
N MET A 38 1.79 -9.87 -0.47
CA MET A 38 0.82 -9.86 -1.56
C MET A 38 0.58 -8.42 -2.04
N MET A 39 0.37 -8.23 -3.32
CA MET A 39 0.16 -6.93 -3.93
C MET A 39 -1.04 -7.00 -4.89
N PHE A 40 -1.94 -6.02 -4.78
CA PHE A 40 -3.06 -5.84 -5.69
C PHE A 40 -3.39 -4.36 -5.88
N GLU A 41 -4.14 -4.06 -6.91
CA GLU A 41 -4.58 -2.73 -7.28
C GLU A 41 -5.87 -2.34 -6.56
N CYS A 42 -6.13 -1.04 -6.45
CA CYS A 42 -7.35 -0.53 -5.83
C CYS A 42 -8.61 -0.69 -6.71
N GLY A 43 -8.46 -1.10 -7.96
CA GLY A 43 -9.56 -1.25 -8.92
C GLY A 43 -10.11 0.05 -9.48
N GLY A 44 -9.36 1.15 -9.40
CA GLY A 44 -9.75 2.47 -9.89
C GLY A 44 -10.36 3.39 -8.83
N CYS A 45 -10.80 4.56 -9.27
CA CYS A 45 -11.24 5.64 -8.37
C CYS A 45 -12.32 5.20 -7.40
N CYS A 46 -12.14 5.68 -6.17
CA CYS A 46 -12.76 5.28 -4.91
C CYS A 46 -12.35 3.91 -4.37
N GLY A 47 -11.42 3.17 -5.03
CA GLY A 47 -10.97 1.85 -4.55
C GLY A 47 -12.05 0.78 -4.72
N LYS A 48 -12.61 0.68 -5.91
CA LYS A 48 -13.78 -0.15 -6.23
C LYS A 48 -13.62 -1.63 -5.84
N GLU A 49 -12.41 -2.18 -5.98
CA GLU A 49 -12.16 -3.60 -5.75
C GLU A 49 -11.66 -3.91 -4.32
N ILE A 50 -11.26 -2.89 -3.55
CA ILE A 50 -10.63 -3.08 -2.23
C ILE A 50 -11.54 -3.90 -1.31
N SER A 51 -12.82 -3.58 -1.26
CA SER A 51 -13.77 -4.28 -0.37
C SER A 51 -13.90 -5.76 -0.73
N SER A 52 -14.05 -6.09 -2.01
CA SER A 52 -14.20 -7.47 -2.48
C SER A 52 -12.93 -8.28 -2.32
N LEU A 53 -11.76 -7.69 -2.65
CA LEU A 53 -10.47 -8.37 -2.52
C LEU A 53 -10.11 -8.64 -1.05
N LEU A 54 -10.32 -7.67 -0.16
CA LEU A 54 -10.09 -7.88 1.28
C LEU A 54 -11.12 -8.84 1.89
N GLY A 55 -12.36 -8.83 1.41
CA GLY A 55 -13.36 -9.82 1.81
C GLY A 55 -13.00 -11.23 1.37
N HIS A 56 -12.49 -11.39 0.14
CA HIS A 56 -11.97 -12.66 -0.35
C HIS A 56 -10.76 -13.11 0.48
N LEU A 57 -9.78 -12.24 0.70
CA LEU A 57 -8.62 -12.53 1.54
C LEU A 57 -9.04 -12.98 2.94
N SER A 58 -9.99 -12.27 3.57
CA SER A 58 -10.49 -12.63 4.91
C SER A 58 -11.05 -14.05 4.97
N ARG A 59 -11.77 -14.48 3.92
CA ARG A 59 -12.27 -15.87 3.86
C ARG A 59 -11.14 -16.86 3.75
N LYS A 60 -10.14 -16.60 2.91
CA LYS A 60 -8.99 -17.50 2.73
C LYS A 60 -8.12 -17.60 3.99
N LEU A 61 -7.84 -16.49 4.66
CA LEU A 61 -7.12 -16.50 5.93
C LEU A 61 -7.85 -17.33 7.01
N LYS A 62 -9.19 -17.27 7.03
CA LYS A 62 -10.00 -18.07 7.95
C LYS A 62 -10.03 -19.56 7.58
N GLU A 63 -10.09 -19.88 6.28
CA GLU A 63 -10.11 -21.26 5.78
C GLU A 63 -8.79 -21.99 6.08
N GLU A 64 -7.66 -21.31 5.87
CA GLU A 64 -6.33 -21.89 6.02
C GLU A 64 -5.79 -21.84 7.47
N ASP A 65 -6.31 -20.92 8.29
CA ASP A 65 -5.86 -20.68 9.69
C ASP A 65 -4.35 -20.52 9.89
N ILE A 66 -3.67 -20.01 8.85
CA ILE A 66 -2.20 -19.82 8.86
C ILE A 66 -1.81 -18.46 9.41
N ILE A 67 -2.56 -17.41 9.01
CA ILE A 67 -2.30 -16.03 9.40
C ILE A 67 -3.60 -15.41 9.89
N LYS A 68 -3.55 -14.79 11.06
CA LYS A 68 -4.71 -14.08 11.59
C LYS A 68 -4.86 -12.71 10.93
N LYS A 69 -6.10 -12.26 10.83
CA LYS A 69 -6.38 -10.92 10.26
C LYS A 69 -5.67 -9.80 11.03
N GLU A 70 -5.53 -9.94 12.33
CA GLU A 70 -4.84 -8.99 13.22
C GLU A 70 -3.35 -8.88 12.94
N GLU A 71 -2.75 -9.93 12.38
CA GLU A 71 -1.34 -9.97 11.96
C GLU A 71 -1.14 -9.40 10.56
N THR A 72 -2.24 -9.13 9.84
CA THR A 72 -2.17 -8.56 8.49
C THR A 72 -1.99 -7.05 8.54
N VAL A 73 -0.97 -6.55 7.85
CA VAL A 73 -0.71 -5.11 7.70
C VAL A 73 -0.98 -4.70 6.26
N ILE A 74 -1.80 -3.68 6.10
CA ILE A 74 -2.14 -3.12 4.78
C ILE A 74 -1.28 -1.89 4.51
N HIS A 75 -0.37 -1.96 3.55
CA HIS A 75 0.34 -0.80 3.03
C HIS A 75 -0.44 -0.15 1.88
N LEU A 76 -0.76 1.14 2.02
CA LEU A 76 -1.21 1.97 0.90
C LEU A 76 0.02 2.50 0.19
N ALA A 77 0.22 2.11 -1.05
CA ALA A 77 1.45 2.39 -1.78
C ALA A 77 1.71 3.89 -1.93
N SER A 78 2.98 4.26 -2.01
CA SER A 78 3.41 5.67 -2.14
C SER A 78 2.79 6.38 -3.35
N CYS A 79 2.44 5.66 -4.42
CA CYS A 79 1.71 6.20 -5.55
C CYS A 79 0.26 6.62 -5.24
N MET A 80 -0.26 6.24 -4.06
CA MET A 80 -1.59 6.65 -3.59
C MET A 80 -1.50 7.77 -2.55
N VAL A 81 -0.49 7.74 -1.69
CA VAL A 81 -0.45 8.55 -0.47
C VAL A 81 0.47 9.76 -0.55
N THR A 82 1.28 9.86 -1.60
CA THR A 82 2.20 10.99 -1.78
C THR A 82 2.00 11.65 -3.14
N ASP A 83 2.28 12.95 -3.23
CA ASP A 83 2.54 13.60 -4.50
C ASP A 83 3.87 13.09 -5.08
N ASN A 84 3.83 12.59 -6.29
CA ASN A 84 4.99 11.95 -6.92
C ASN A 84 4.89 12.02 -8.46
N HIS A 85 5.83 11.34 -9.15
CA HIS A 85 5.88 11.30 -10.61
C HIS A 85 4.57 10.84 -11.28
N HIS A 86 3.75 10.05 -10.60
CA HIS A 86 2.53 9.50 -11.20
C HIS A 86 1.36 10.47 -11.09
N TYR A 87 1.02 10.90 -9.87
CA TYR A 87 -0.10 11.77 -9.55
C TYR A 87 0.10 12.43 -8.19
N ASP A 88 -0.74 13.41 -7.88
CA ASP A 88 -0.95 13.94 -6.54
C ASP A 88 -1.51 12.84 -5.60
N ARG A 89 -1.53 13.11 -4.29
CA ARG A 89 -2.16 12.20 -3.31
C ARG A 89 -3.60 11.90 -3.74
N CYS A 90 -3.97 10.64 -3.66
CA CYS A 90 -5.32 10.21 -3.98
C CYS A 90 -6.34 10.88 -3.05
N PRO A 91 -7.36 11.57 -3.59
CA PRO A 91 -8.37 12.25 -2.77
C PRO A 91 -9.27 11.29 -1.98
N HIS A 92 -9.24 10.01 -2.30
CA HIS A 92 -10.08 8.99 -1.66
C HIS A 92 -9.37 8.20 -0.55
N ILE A 93 -8.19 8.63 -0.08
CA ILE A 93 -7.40 7.87 0.90
C ILE A 93 -8.19 7.60 2.18
N ASP A 94 -8.86 8.59 2.74
CA ASP A 94 -9.62 8.41 3.98
C ASP A 94 -10.82 7.48 3.80
N TYR A 95 -11.49 7.57 2.65
CA TYR A 95 -12.55 6.65 2.28
C TYR A 95 -12.03 5.21 2.15
N ILE A 96 -10.91 5.02 1.49
CA ILE A 96 -10.23 3.72 1.34
C ILE A 96 -9.83 3.15 2.70
N LYS A 97 -9.26 3.95 3.58
CA LYS A 97 -8.95 3.52 4.96
C LYS A 97 -10.19 3.08 5.73
N ASN A 98 -11.31 3.78 5.55
CA ASN A 98 -12.58 3.40 6.16
C ASN A 98 -13.11 2.05 5.62
N ILE A 99 -12.98 1.79 4.31
CA ILE A 99 -13.31 0.48 3.72
C ILE A 99 -12.45 -0.61 4.37
N ILE A 100 -11.14 -0.41 4.43
CA ILE A 100 -10.19 -1.38 5.00
C ILE A 100 -10.56 -1.70 6.46
N LYS A 101 -10.84 -0.67 7.27
CA LYS A 101 -11.29 -0.83 8.66
C LYS A 101 -12.62 -1.60 8.76
N LYS A 102 -13.61 -1.30 7.90
CA LYS A 102 -14.88 -2.02 7.84
C LYS A 102 -14.71 -3.50 7.49
N GLN A 103 -13.67 -3.84 6.70
CA GLN A 103 -13.29 -5.22 6.43
C GLN A 103 -12.54 -5.89 7.60
N GLY A 104 -12.31 -5.16 8.70
CA GLY A 104 -11.70 -5.67 9.94
C GLY A 104 -10.17 -5.61 9.99
N TYR A 105 -9.52 -4.98 9.01
CA TYR A 105 -8.08 -4.77 9.04
C TYR A 105 -7.75 -3.45 9.75
N ARG A 106 -7.03 -3.54 10.86
CA ARG A 106 -6.73 -2.39 11.73
C ARG A 106 -5.37 -1.75 11.45
N ASN A 107 -4.42 -2.55 10.98
CA ASN A 107 -3.05 -2.12 10.75
C ASN A 107 -2.92 -1.58 9.31
N VAL A 108 -3.02 -0.27 9.14
CA VAL A 108 -2.90 0.41 7.85
C VAL A 108 -1.74 1.39 7.90
N ILE A 109 -0.77 1.21 7.00
CA ILE A 109 0.42 2.06 6.89
C ILE A 109 0.40 2.77 5.53
N GLU A 110 0.64 4.07 5.56
CA GLU A 110 0.84 4.85 4.34
C GLU A 110 2.29 4.76 3.88
N GLY A 111 2.48 4.32 2.64
CA GLY A 111 3.78 4.26 2.00
C GLY A 111 4.30 2.85 1.72
N THR A 112 5.14 2.79 0.72
CA THR A 112 5.93 1.64 0.29
C THR A 112 7.32 2.10 -0.11
N LEU A 113 7.53 2.41 -1.40
CA LEU A 113 8.75 3.02 -1.90
C LEU A 113 8.73 4.54 -1.68
N LEU A 114 9.82 5.07 -1.15
CA LEU A 114 10.11 6.51 -1.14
C LEU A 114 11.28 6.76 -2.09
N ALA A 115 11.00 7.17 -3.32
CA ALA A 115 12.02 7.42 -4.33
C ALA A 115 12.83 8.68 -3.96
N LYS A 116 14.16 8.57 -3.90
CA LYS A 116 15.05 9.69 -3.53
C LYS A 116 14.80 10.96 -4.37
N VAL A 117 14.54 10.80 -5.66
CA VAL A 117 14.24 11.93 -6.55
C VAL A 117 12.93 12.61 -6.17
N SER A 118 11.90 11.84 -5.81
CA SER A 118 10.62 12.41 -5.36
C SER A 118 10.74 13.09 -4.01
N GLU A 119 11.55 12.55 -3.08
CA GLU A 119 11.85 13.20 -1.80
C GLU A 119 12.54 14.55 -2.02
N LYS A 120 13.57 14.59 -2.86
CA LYS A 120 14.26 15.85 -3.21
C LYS A 120 13.31 16.89 -3.82
N LYS A 121 12.37 16.45 -4.67
CA LYS A 121 11.35 17.34 -5.23
C LYS A 121 10.38 17.86 -4.17
N ARG A 122 10.04 17.07 -3.15
CA ARG A 122 9.26 17.51 -1.99
C ARG A 122 10.01 18.52 -1.14
N GLU A 123 11.31 18.30 -0.92
CA GLU A 123 12.17 19.27 -0.20
C GLU A 123 12.23 20.61 -0.92
N LEU A 124 12.31 20.59 -2.26
CA LEU A 124 12.33 21.78 -3.10
C LEU A 124 10.94 22.42 -3.32
N GLY A 125 9.87 21.88 -2.74
CA GLY A 125 8.51 22.39 -2.90
C GLY A 125 7.88 22.15 -4.27
N ILE A 126 8.49 21.33 -5.12
CA ILE A 126 7.94 20.95 -6.44
C ILE A 126 6.78 19.96 -6.28
N TYR A 127 6.91 19.02 -5.35
CA TYR A 127 5.85 18.11 -4.93
C TYR A 127 5.30 18.52 -3.57
N LYS A 128 4.01 18.33 -3.38
CA LYS A 128 3.35 18.61 -2.10
C LYS A 128 3.83 17.66 -1.00
N LYS A 129 3.90 18.17 0.23
CA LYS A 129 4.04 17.38 1.45
C LYS A 129 2.67 17.18 2.08
N TYR A 130 2.40 16.00 2.58
CA TYR A 130 1.16 15.66 3.28
C TYR A 130 1.47 15.15 4.68
#